data_54c90268946e7f354312bba08b68ace6
#
_entry.id   54c90268946e7f354312bba08b68ace6
#
_cell.length_a   1.000
_cell.length_b   1.000
_cell.length_c   1.000
_cell.angle_alpha   90.00
_cell.angle_beta   90.00
_cell.angle_gamma   90.00
#
_symmetry.space_group_name_H-M   'P 1'
#
loop_
_entity.id
_entity.type
_entity.pdbx_description
1 polymer ?
#
loop_
_entity_poly.entity_id
_entity_poly.type
_entity_poly.pdbx_seq_one_letter_code
_entity_poly.pdbx_strand_id
1 'polypeptide(L)'
;MEPKNFNSYGSRRGNHEIMVRGTFGNIRLRNQLLASVGEEVTPGGFTYDFTTGKPSTIFDASLNYKAADIPLVVLAGKEYGTGSSRDWAAKGTVMLGVKAVITESFERIHRSNLIGMGVLPLQFPAGESYESLGLDGTETYDIAGVDELNSGVTPKTVHVTATHTDGSTTEFDAVVRIDTPGEADYYRNGGILQYVPAQPHEVSGPKSLDPMVKG
;
A
#
# COMPACT_ATOMS: atom_id res chain seq x y z
N MET A 1 30.91 8.17 -14.17
CA MET A 1 29.80 7.72 -15.02
C MET A 1 29.00 8.96 -15.40
N GLU A 2 28.81 9.24 -16.66
CA GLU A 2 28.08 10.42 -17.10
C GLU A 2 26.59 10.32 -16.76
N PRO A 3 25.89 11.42 -16.46
CA PRO A 3 24.46 11.41 -16.10
C PRO A 3 23.55 10.68 -17.10
N LYS A 4 23.84 10.77 -18.40
CA LYS A 4 23.12 10.05 -19.46
C LYS A 4 23.19 8.52 -19.35
N ASN A 5 24.16 8.00 -18.60
CA ASN A 5 24.37 6.58 -18.34
C ASN A 5 23.81 6.14 -16.95
N PHE A 6 23.21 7.05 -16.19
CA PHE A 6 22.41 6.68 -15.04
C PHE A 6 21.14 6.03 -15.54
N ASN A 7 21.10 4.73 -15.45
CA ASN A 7 19.95 3.94 -15.81
C ASN A 7 18.72 4.24 -14.93
N SER A 8 17.63 3.64 -15.31
CA SER A 8 16.38 3.66 -14.53
C SER A 8 16.63 3.29 -13.06
N TYR A 9 15.69 3.65 -12.18
CA TYR A 9 15.69 3.27 -10.78
C TYR A 9 15.93 1.75 -10.57
N GLY A 10 15.47 0.92 -11.51
CA GLY A 10 15.67 -0.53 -11.48
C GLY A 10 17.13 -0.98 -11.44
N SER A 11 18.09 -0.20 -11.93
CA SER A 11 19.52 -0.50 -11.83
C SER A 11 20.09 -0.31 -10.41
N ARG A 12 19.32 0.31 -9.51
CA ARG A 12 19.70 0.61 -8.12
C ARG A 12 18.85 -0.14 -7.10
N ARG A 13 18.38 -1.34 -7.43
CA ARG A 13 17.46 -2.14 -6.60
C ARG A 13 17.95 -2.41 -5.17
N GLY A 14 19.24 -2.44 -4.92
CA GLY A 14 19.82 -2.60 -3.59
C GLY A 14 19.77 -1.34 -2.72
N ASN A 15 19.43 -0.19 -3.28
CA ASN A 15 19.37 1.08 -2.57
C ASN A 15 17.91 1.55 -2.46
N HIS A 16 17.31 1.36 -1.28
CA HIS A 16 15.91 1.70 -1.04
C HIS A 16 15.63 3.21 -1.09
N GLU A 17 16.58 4.05 -0.73
CA GLU A 17 16.44 5.51 -0.78
C GLU A 17 16.29 6.02 -2.22
N ILE A 18 16.97 5.36 -3.16
CA ILE A 18 16.82 5.66 -4.59
C ILE A 18 15.53 5.05 -5.13
N MET A 19 15.26 3.81 -4.77
CA MET A 19 14.12 3.07 -5.30
C MET A 19 12.77 3.69 -4.88
N VAL A 20 12.65 4.19 -3.66
CA VAL A 20 11.41 4.81 -3.19
C VAL A 20 11.03 6.05 -4.02
N ARG A 21 12.01 6.78 -4.54
CA ARG A 21 11.78 7.93 -5.43
C ARG A 21 11.13 7.55 -6.74
N GLY A 22 11.34 6.31 -7.21
CA GLY A 22 10.73 5.77 -8.43
C GLY A 22 9.39 5.07 -8.20
N THR A 23 8.94 4.94 -6.96
CA THR A 23 7.63 4.39 -6.66
C THR A 23 6.56 5.30 -7.21
N PHE A 24 5.60 4.73 -7.97
CA PHE A 24 4.63 5.48 -8.78
C PHE A 24 5.24 6.39 -9.87
N GLY A 25 6.54 6.26 -10.17
CA GLY A 25 7.22 7.06 -11.20
C GLY A 25 7.00 6.57 -12.65
N ASN A 26 6.03 5.68 -12.90
CA ASN A 26 5.71 5.20 -14.23
C ASN A 26 5.16 6.34 -15.10
N ILE A 27 5.75 6.56 -16.28
CA ILE A 27 5.31 7.60 -17.23
C ILE A 27 3.88 7.43 -17.76
N ARG A 28 3.25 6.26 -17.55
CA ARG A 28 1.84 6.02 -17.90
C ARG A 28 0.89 6.35 -16.76
N LEU A 29 1.40 6.56 -15.55
CA LEU A 29 0.58 6.94 -14.41
C LEU A 29 -0.05 8.31 -14.64
N ARG A 30 -1.31 8.44 -14.28
CA ARG A 30 -2.07 9.68 -14.27
C ARG A 30 -2.73 9.78 -12.91
N ASN A 31 -2.19 10.61 -12.04
CA ASN A 31 -2.84 10.90 -10.77
C ASN A 31 -3.98 11.88 -10.98
N GLN A 32 -5.21 11.40 -10.83
CA GLN A 32 -6.41 12.20 -11.07
C GLN A 32 -6.61 13.31 -10.03
N LEU A 33 -6.00 13.20 -8.87
CA LEU A 33 -6.03 14.22 -7.82
C LEU A 33 -5.63 15.62 -8.32
N LEU A 34 -4.70 15.70 -9.27
CA LEU A 34 -4.31 16.99 -9.85
C LEU A 34 -5.50 17.67 -10.56
N ALA A 35 -6.30 16.90 -11.32
CA ALA A 35 -7.51 17.45 -11.96
C ALA A 35 -8.54 17.94 -10.94
N SER A 36 -8.71 17.21 -9.83
CA SER A 36 -9.68 17.55 -8.79
C SER A 36 -9.38 18.88 -8.10
N VAL A 37 -8.11 19.26 -8.04
CA VAL A 37 -7.67 20.56 -7.49
C VAL A 37 -7.47 21.65 -8.54
N GLY A 38 -7.86 21.39 -9.81
CA GLY A 38 -7.75 22.37 -10.91
C GLY A 38 -6.36 22.49 -11.52
N GLU A 39 -5.47 21.54 -11.28
CA GLU A 39 -4.13 21.49 -11.83
C GLU A 39 -4.05 20.60 -13.09
N GLU A 40 -3.04 20.80 -13.92
CA GLU A 40 -2.81 19.93 -15.08
C GLU A 40 -2.35 18.55 -14.65
N VAL A 41 -2.99 17.50 -15.18
CA VAL A 41 -2.61 16.10 -14.93
C VAL A 41 -1.29 15.78 -15.63
N THR A 42 -0.21 15.94 -14.91
CA THR A 42 1.13 15.61 -15.38
C THR A 42 1.37 14.12 -15.32
N PRO A 43 1.80 13.46 -16.43
CA PRO A 43 2.15 12.04 -16.43
C PRO A 43 3.34 11.74 -15.52
N GLY A 44 3.29 10.59 -14.83
CA GLY A 44 4.38 10.13 -13.98
C GLY A 44 4.08 10.28 -12.49
N GLY A 45 5.12 10.39 -11.69
CA GLY A 45 5.05 10.40 -10.23
C GLY A 45 4.71 11.76 -9.61
N PHE A 46 3.66 12.43 -10.08
CA PHE A 46 3.23 13.74 -9.60
C PHE A 46 1.91 13.65 -8.82
N THR A 47 1.72 14.56 -7.90
CA THR A 47 0.54 14.70 -7.04
C THR A 47 0.36 16.14 -6.60
N TYR A 48 -0.71 16.40 -5.86
CA TYR A 48 -0.89 17.64 -5.12
C TYR A 48 -0.54 17.41 -3.65
N ASP A 49 0.23 18.31 -3.09
CA ASP A 49 0.64 18.26 -1.68
C ASP A 49 -0.20 19.25 -0.88
N PHE A 50 -1.18 18.75 -0.12
CA PHE A 50 -2.05 19.58 0.71
C PHE A 50 -1.35 20.25 1.89
N THR A 51 -0.17 19.74 2.31
CA THR A 51 0.60 20.37 3.38
C THR A 51 1.24 21.68 2.92
N THR A 52 1.57 21.79 1.64
CA THR A 52 2.18 22.96 1.03
C THR A 52 1.25 23.76 0.12
N GLY A 53 0.11 23.16 -0.28
CA GLY A 53 -0.87 23.75 -1.19
C GLY A 53 -0.34 23.87 -2.64
N LYS A 54 0.50 22.92 -3.10
CA LYS A 54 1.16 23.00 -4.42
C LYS A 54 1.30 21.62 -5.07
N PRO A 55 1.35 21.56 -6.42
CA PRO A 55 1.81 20.36 -7.13
C PRO A 55 3.24 19.99 -6.70
N SER A 56 3.47 18.69 -6.55
CA SER A 56 4.74 18.12 -6.08
C SER A 56 4.97 16.74 -6.70
N THR A 57 6.17 16.18 -6.52
CA THR A 57 6.35 14.76 -6.76
C THR A 57 5.70 13.95 -5.64
N ILE A 58 5.22 12.74 -5.94
CA ILE A 58 4.67 11.83 -4.91
C ILE A 58 5.71 11.58 -3.82
N PHE A 59 6.99 11.48 -4.18
CA PHE A 59 8.06 11.29 -3.21
C PHE A 59 8.20 12.47 -2.26
N ASP A 60 8.31 13.71 -2.77
CA ASP A 60 8.51 14.90 -1.93
C ASP A 60 7.28 15.19 -1.07
N ALA A 61 6.06 15.07 -1.62
CA ALA A 61 4.83 15.16 -0.86
C ALA A 61 4.79 14.12 0.28
N SER A 62 5.21 12.88 0.02
CA SER A 62 5.26 11.84 1.05
C SER A 62 6.18 12.18 2.23
N LEU A 63 7.27 12.90 1.99
CA LEU A 63 8.15 13.38 3.08
C LEU A 63 7.45 14.40 3.96
N ASN A 64 6.70 15.33 3.36
CA ASN A 64 5.94 16.33 4.08
C ASN A 64 4.82 15.71 4.92
N TYR A 65 4.06 14.77 4.36
CA TYR A 65 3.02 14.04 5.09
C TYR A 65 3.60 13.23 6.26
N LYS A 66 4.75 12.58 6.07
CA LYS A 66 5.42 11.87 7.16
C LYS A 66 5.90 12.81 8.27
N ALA A 67 6.44 13.96 7.91
CA ALA A 67 6.86 14.97 8.89
C ALA A 67 5.68 15.51 9.71
N ALA A 68 4.48 15.52 9.12
CA ALA A 68 3.22 15.91 9.76
C ALA A 68 2.49 14.75 10.45
N ASP A 69 3.05 13.52 10.41
CA ASP A 69 2.43 12.27 10.92
C ASP A 69 1.04 11.98 10.29
N ILE A 70 0.87 12.31 9.02
CA ILE A 70 -0.37 12.10 8.27
C ILE A 70 -0.23 10.83 7.41
N PRO A 71 -1.00 9.76 7.69
CA PRO A 71 -1.03 8.55 6.88
C PRO A 71 -1.72 8.81 5.53
N LEU A 72 -1.33 8.02 4.52
CA LEU A 72 -1.87 8.14 3.17
C LEU A 72 -2.73 6.95 2.79
N VAL A 73 -3.73 7.19 1.93
CA VAL A 73 -4.56 6.19 1.27
C VAL A 73 -4.38 6.31 -0.24
N VAL A 74 -4.43 5.18 -0.94
CA VAL A 74 -4.45 5.15 -2.42
C VAL A 74 -5.82 4.68 -2.87
N LEU A 75 -6.46 5.45 -3.74
CA LEU A 75 -7.65 5.04 -4.48
C LEU A 75 -7.22 4.58 -5.88
N ALA A 76 -7.74 3.45 -6.35
CA ALA A 76 -7.41 2.94 -7.68
C ALA A 76 -8.57 2.14 -8.30
N GLY A 77 -8.48 1.93 -9.59
CA GLY A 77 -9.46 1.16 -10.35
C GLY A 77 -9.18 -0.35 -10.36
N LYS A 78 -9.39 -0.98 -11.50
CA LYS A 78 -9.28 -2.44 -11.69
C LYS A 78 -7.84 -2.91 -11.80
N GLU A 79 -7.60 -4.15 -11.33
CA GLU A 79 -6.34 -4.87 -11.45
C GLU A 79 -5.12 -4.09 -10.92
N TYR A 80 -5.31 -3.42 -9.79
CA TYR A 80 -4.23 -2.66 -9.15
C TYR A 80 -3.01 -3.54 -8.87
N GLY A 81 -1.85 -3.07 -9.34
CA GLY A 81 -0.58 -3.79 -9.23
C GLY A 81 -0.18 -4.57 -10.47
N THR A 82 -1.02 -4.64 -11.52
CA THR A 82 -0.66 -5.25 -12.81
C THR A 82 0.56 -4.55 -13.42
N GLY A 83 1.54 -5.35 -13.85
CA GLY A 83 2.80 -4.84 -14.42
C GLY A 83 3.77 -4.25 -13.40
N SER A 84 3.51 -4.39 -12.11
CA SER A 84 4.36 -3.90 -11.04
C SER A 84 5.65 -4.73 -10.87
N SER A 85 6.64 -4.15 -10.18
CA SER A 85 7.86 -4.83 -9.75
C SER A 85 7.64 -5.73 -8.52
N ARG A 86 6.43 -6.26 -8.32
CA ARG A 86 6.07 -7.20 -7.24
C ARG A 86 6.36 -6.61 -5.85
N ASP A 87 7.24 -7.28 -5.08
CA ASP A 87 7.57 -6.92 -3.69
C ASP A 87 8.00 -5.47 -3.55
N TRP A 88 8.80 -4.99 -4.50
CA TRP A 88 9.27 -3.62 -4.44
C TRP A 88 8.14 -2.59 -4.58
N ALA A 89 7.15 -2.84 -5.43
CA ALA A 89 6.02 -1.93 -5.57
C ALA A 89 5.23 -1.80 -4.26
N ALA A 90 5.03 -2.90 -3.53
CA ALA A 90 4.38 -2.88 -2.22
C ALA A 90 5.28 -2.24 -1.15
N LYS A 91 6.59 -2.54 -1.15
CA LYS A 91 7.56 -1.93 -0.24
C LYS A 91 7.66 -0.42 -0.44
N GLY A 92 7.72 0.04 -1.69
CA GLY A 92 7.73 1.46 -1.99
C GLY A 92 6.46 2.16 -1.51
N THR A 93 5.31 1.52 -1.66
CA THR A 93 4.02 2.03 -1.19
C THR A 93 4.04 2.29 0.32
N VAL A 94 4.44 1.32 1.14
CA VAL A 94 4.54 1.53 2.59
C VAL A 94 5.62 2.55 2.96
N MET A 95 6.73 2.58 2.23
CA MET A 95 7.80 3.55 2.45
C MET A 95 7.38 4.99 2.13
N LEU A 96 6.39 5.20 1.28
CA LEU A 96 5.78 6.52 1.03
C LEU A 96 4.76 6.93 2.10
N GLY A 97 4.45 6.06 3.08
CA GLY A 97 3.50 6.38 4.16
C GLY A 97 2.07 5.91 3.90
N VAL A 98 1.84 5.15 2.83
CA VAL A 98 0.52 4.59 2.53
C VAL A 98 0.18 3.48 3.51
N LYS A 99 -0.98 3.56 4.15
CA LYS A 99 -1.50 2.58 5.12
C LYS A 99 -2.58 1.68 4.55
N ALA A 100 -3.38 2.18 3.62
CA ALA A 100 -4.43 1.43 2.97
C ALA A 100 -4.48 1.72 1.47
N VAL A 101 -4.93 0.74 0.70
CA VAL A 101 -5.20 0.86 -0.74
C VAL A 101 -6.62 0.38 -0.97
N ILE A 102 -7.48 1.22 -1.55
CA ILE A 102 -8.88 0.91 -1.86
C ILE A 102 -9.04 0.86 -3.37
N THR A 103 -9.45 -0.30 -3.91
CA THR A 103 -9.52 -0.51 -5.36
C THR A 103 -10.80 -1.24 -5.77
N GLU A 104 -11.11 -1.23 -7.06
CA GLU A 104 -12.14 -2.12 -7.61
C GLU A 104 -11.69 -3.58 -7.65
N SER A 105 -10.41 -3.84 -7.93
CA SER A 105 -9.81 -5.18 -7.87
C SER A 105 -8.29 -5.11 -7.81
N PHE A 106 -7.66 -6.18 -7.30
CA PHE A 106 -6.21 -6.32 -7.20
C PHE A 106 -5.67 -7.38 -8.16
N GLU A 107 -4.46 -7.14 -8.67
CA GLU A 107 -3.62 -8.24 -9.11
C GLU A 107 -3.26 -9.10 -7.88
N ARG A 108 -3.43 -10.42 -8.00
CA ARG A 108 -3.38 -11.36 -6.87
C ARG A 108 -2.07 -11.31 -6.08
N ILE A 109 -0.94 -11.31 -6.79
CA ILE A 109 0.39 -11.32 -6.15
C ILE A 109 0.64 -9.97 -5.45
N HIS A 110 0.26 -8.87 -6.09
CA HIS A 110 0.44 -7.55 -5.52
C HIS A 110 -0.38 -7.34 -4.25
N ARG A 111 -1.64 -7.86 -4.22
CA ARG A 111 -2.47 -7.85 -3.01
C ARG A 111 -1.76 -8.53 -1.83
N SER A 112 -1.23 -9.74 -2.04
CA SER A 112 -0.50 -10.48 -1.01
C SER A 112 0.78 -9.76 -0.58
N ASN A 113 1.48 -9.11 -1.52
CA ASN A 113 2.68 -8.33 -1.22
C ASN A 113 2.37 -7.09 -0.38
N LEU A 114 1.24 -6.41 -0.61
CA LEU A 114 0.78 -5.28 0.23
C LEU A 114 0.62 -5.74 1.68
N ILE A 115 -0.06 -6.85 1.92
CA ILE A 115 -0.24 -7.44 3.25
C ILE A 115 1.12 -7.79 3.88
N GLY A 116 1.99 -8.44 3.11
CA GLY A 116 3.35 -8.78 3.54
C GLY A 116 4.21 -7.58 3.90
N MET A 117 3.86 -6.39 3.45
CA MET A 117 4.52 -5.12 3.80
C MET A 117 3.74 -4.28 4.82
N GLY A 118 2.61 -4.79 5.35
CA GLY A 118 1.80 -4.08 6.35
C GLY A 118 0.89 -2.99 5.80
N VAL A 119 0.53 -3.06 4.51
CA VAL A 119 -0.47 -2.18 3.87
C VAL A 119 -1.81 -2.91 3.78
N LEU A 120 -2.90 -2.27 4.20
CA LEU A 120 -4.24 -2.84 4.19
C LEU A 120 -4.86 -2.80 2.79
N PRO A 121 -5.13 -3.94 2.15
CA PRO A 121 -5.84 -3.98 0.89
C PRO A 121 -7.35 -4.01 1.13
N LEU A 122 -8.03 -3.02 0.60
CA LEU A 122 -9.49 -2.87 0.64
C LEU A 122 -10.05 -2.85 -0.78
N GLN A 123 -11.24 -3.37 -0.95
CA GLN A 123 -11.94 -3.38 -2.23
C GLN A 123 -13.27 -2.66 -2.09
N PHE A 124 -13.61 -1.82 -3.07
CA PHE A 124 -14.93 -1.19 -3.14
C PHE A 124 -16.05 -2.23 -3.14
N PRO A 125 -17.25 -1.89 -2.66
CA PRO A 125 -18.42 -2.77 -2.80
C PRO A 125 -18.62 -3.21 -4.26
N ALA A 126 -19.28 -4.34 -4.45
CA ALA A 126 -19.49 -4.88 -5.80
C ALA A 126 -20.25 -3.89 -6.69
N GLY A 127 -19.66 -3.54 -7.81
CA GLY A 127 -20.22 -2.58 -8.77
C GLY A 127 -19.91 -1.12 -8.48
N GLU A 128 -19.25 -0.83 -7.36
CA GLU A 128 -18.83 0.53 -7.01
C GLU A 128 -17.36 0.78 -7.37
N SER A 129 -17.06 2.05 -7.60
CA SER A 129 -15.71 2.57 -7.84
C SER A 129 -15.55 3.92 -7.15
N TYR A 130 -14.33 4.47 -7.12
CA TYR A 130 -14.13 5.82 -6.62
C TYR A 130 -14.96 6.85 -7.41
N GLU A 131 -15.15 6.64 -8.71
CA GLU A 131 -15.97 7.52 -9.56
C GLU A 131 -17.45 7.44 -9.23
N SER A 132 -18.02 6.23 -9.03
CA SER A 132 -19.45 6.05 -8.71
C SER A 132 -19.80 6.60 -7.32
N LEU A 133 -18.84 6.56 -6.39
CA LEU A 133 -18.97 7.10 -5.04
C LEU A 133 -18.67 8.61 -4.96
N GLY A 134 -18.28 9.24 -6.09
CA GLY A 134 -17.95 10.66 -6.15
C GLY A 134 -16.67 11.04 -5.40
N LEU A 135 -15.75 10.08 -5.24
CA LEU A 135 -14.46 10.30 -4.60
C LEU A 135 -13.45 10.82 -5.61
N ASP A 136 -12.74 11.87 -5.29
CA ASP A 136 -11.80 12.54 -6.18
C ASP A 136 -10.36 12.61 -5.63
N GLY A 137 -10.15 12.09 -4.41
CA GLY A 137 -8.86 12.01 -3.73
C GLY A 137 -8.54 13.21 -2.85
N THR A 138 -9.45 14.18 -2.73
CA THR A 138 -9.29 15.36 -1.84
C THR A 138 -9.83 15.09 -0.43
N GLU A 139 -10.49 13.95 -0.23
CA GLU A 139 -11.16 13.57 1.01
C GLU A 139 -10.18 13.16 2.11
N THR A 140 -10.65 13.30 3.34
CA THR A 140 -10.05 12.65 4.51
C THR A 140 -10.80 11.36 4.80
N TYR A 141 -10.06 10.28 5.07
CA TYR A 141 -10.61 8.94 5.25
C TYR A 141 -10.53 8.50 6.71
N ASP A 142 -11.65 8.04 7.26
CA ASP A 142 -11.72 7.26 8.49
C ASP A 142 -12.11 5.81 8.14
N ILE A 143 -11.38 4.83 8.67
CA ILE A 143 -11.59 3.40 8.40
C ILE A 143 -11.83 2.70 9.73
N ALA A 144 -13.10 2.51 10.09
CA ALA A 144 -13.51 1.89 11.33
C ALA A 144 -13.56 0.36 11.21
N GLY A 145 -13.25 -0.35 12.31
CA GLY A 145 -13.31 -1.80 12.38
C GLY A 145 -11.97 -2.50 12.08
N VAL A 146 -10.92 -1.78 11.73
CA VAL A 146 -9.57 -2.34 11.54
C VAL A 146 -9.00 -2.89 12.86
N ASP A 147 -9.41 -2.36 14.00
CA ASP A 147 -8.96 -2.78 15.33
C ASP A 147 -9.33 -4.24 15.66
N GLU A 148 -10.36 -4.79 15.03
CA GLU A 148 -10.73 -6.19 15.15
C GLU A 148 -9.61 -7.13 14.71
N LEU A 149 -8.81 -6.73 13.73
CA LEU A 149 -7.63 -7.48 13.32
C LEU A 149 -6.65 -7.70 14.48
N ASN A 150 -6.53 -6.75 15.39
CA ASN A 150 -5.66 -6.84 16.55
C ASN A 150 -6.21 -7.84 17.59
N SER A 151 -7.52 -8.04 17.65
CA SER A 151 -8.19 -9.01 18.55
C SER A 151 -8.21 -10.44 18.02
N GLY A 152 -7.59 -10.71 16.87
CA GLY A 152 -7.53 -12.03 16.25
C GLY A 152 -8.69 -12.33 15.28
N VAL A 153 -9.60 -11.40 15.09
CA VAL A 153 -10.70 -11.51 14.12
C VAL A 153 -10.29 -10.81 12.83
N THR A 154 -10.53 -11.44 11.70
CA THR A 154 -10.38 -10.80 10.39
C THR A 154 -11.78 -10.40 9.91
N PRO A 155 -12.14 -9.11 9.98
CA PRO A 155 -13.45 -8.66 9.49
C PRO A 155 -13.54 -8.89 7.99
N LYS A 156 -14.74 -9.18 7.49
CA LYS A 156 -15.00 -9.29 6.04
C LYS A 156 -15.07 -7.93 5.38
N THR A 157 -15.59 -6.95 6.09
CA THR A 157 -15.75 -5.57 5.65
C THR A 157 -15.32 -4.63 6.77
N VAL A 158 -14.94 -3.43 6.40
CA VAL A 158 -14.66 -2.30 7.29
C VAL A 158 -15.46 -1.10 6.81
N HIS A 159 -15.94 -0.30 7.73
CA HIS A 159 -16.70 0.90 7.39
C HIS A 159 -15.74 2.05 7.07
N VAL A 160 -15.92 2.66 5.91
CA VAL A 160 -15.10 3.77 5.41
C VAL A 160 -15.97 5.02 5.35
N THR A 161 -15.54 6.07 6.02
CA THR A 161 -16.13 7.41 5.92
C THR A 161 -15.14 8.32 5.21
N ALA A 162 -15.49 8.78 4.02
CA ALA A 162 -14.73 9.78 3.27
C ALA A 162 -15.36 11.15 3.50
N THR A 163 -14.62 12.07 4.11
CA THR A 163 -15.07 13.45 4.37
C THR A 163 -14.51 14.37 3.30
N HIS A 164 -15.41 14.98 2.54
CA HIS A 164 -15.08 15.94 1.48
C HIS A 164 -14.63 17.29 2.06
N THR A 165 -14.01 18.12 1.24
CA THR A 165 -13.52 19.44 1.63
C THR A 165 -14.62 20.41 2.04
N ASP A 166 -15.85 20.19 1.58
CA ASP A 166 -17.06 20.96 1.97
C ASP A 166 -17.71 20.47 3.26
N GLY A 167 -17.17 19.41 3.88
CA GLY A 167 -17.67 18.79 5.10
C GLY A 167 -18.76 17.74 4.87
N SER A 168 -19.19 17.49 3.64
CA SER A 168 -20.08 16.36 3.33
C SER A 168 -19.34 15.03 3.48
N THR A 169 -20.07 13.94 3.66
CA THR A 169 -19.48 12.60 3.83
C THR A 169 -20.04 11.62 2.81
N THR A 170 -19.18 10.74 2.33
CA THR A 170 -19.54 9.54 1.58
C THR A 170 -19.15 8.32 2.40
N GLU A 171 -20.10 7.44 2.66
CA GLU A 171 -19.89 6.25 3.49
C GLU A 171 -20.10 4.98 2.67
N PHE A 172 -19.24 3.98 2.87
CA PHE A 172 -19.35 2.68 2.23
C PHE A 172 -18.65 1.59 3.04
N ASP A 173 -19.06 0.34 2.85
CA ASP A 173 -18.42 -0.82 3.48
C ASP A 173 -17.41 -1.44 2.50
N ALA A 174 -16.13 -1.22 2.75
CA ALA A 174 -15.06 -1.79 1.94
C ALA A 174 -14.78 -3.24 2.33
N VAL A 175 -14.60 -4.10 1.34
CA VAL A 175 -14.25 -5.50 1.56
C VAL A 175 -12.77 -5.61 1.93
N VAL A 176 -12.49 -6.26 3.06
CA VAL A 176 -11.12 -6.54 3.50
C VAL A 176 -10.55 -7.71 2.69
N ARG A 177 -9.44 -7.48 2.01
CA ARG A 177 -8.81 -8.47 1.14
C ARG A 177 -7.61 -9.17 1.80
N ILE A 178 -7.78 -9.52 3.07
CA ILE A 178 -6.94 -10.46 3.82
C ILE A 178 -7.64 -11.82 3.77
N ASP A 179 -7.21 -12.68 2.87
CA ASP A 179 -7.98 -13.86 2.47
C ASP A 179 -7.59 -15.13 3.27
N THR A 180 -6.50 -15.08 4.04
CA THR A 180 -6.03 -16.23 4.84
C THR A 180 -5.62 -15.82 6.26
N PRO A 181 -5.69 -16.75 7.25
CA PRO A 181 -5.23 -16.47 8.61
C PRO A 181 -3.75 -16.06 8.68
N GLY A 182 -2.88 -16.67 7.88
CA GLY A 182 -1.45 -16.33 7.84
C GLY A 182 -1.21 -14.90 7.34
N GLU A 183 -2.00 -14.43 6.37
CA GLU A 183 -1.94 -13.03 5.93
C GLU A 183 -2.39 -12.07 7.03
N ALA A 184 -3.38 -12.45 7.83
CA ALA A 184 -3.81 -11.65 8.97
C ALA A 184 -2.69 -11.53 10.02
N ASP A 185 -1.94 -12.62 10.27
CA ASP A 185 -0.80 -12.60 11.17
C ASP A 185 0.31 -11.68 10.66
N TYR A 186 0.60 -11.70 9.36
CA TYR A 186 1.57 -10.76 8.77
C TYR A 186 1.14 -9.32 8.97
N TYR A 187 -0.12 -9.01 8.67
CA TYR A 187 -0.64 -7.64 8.80
C TYR A 187 -0.58 -7.13 10.24
N ARG A 188 -1.02 -7.94 11.23
CA ARG A 188 -0.99 -7.60 12.67
C ARG A 188 0.40 -7.24 13.17
N ASN A 189 1.42 -7.89 12.62
CA ASN A 189 2.82 -7.66 12.99
C ASN A 189 3.48 -6.55 12.15
N GLY A 190 2.73 -5.82 11.31
CA GLY A 190 3.29 -4.77 10.45
C GLY A 190 4.05 -5.30 9.23
N GLY A 191 3.87 -6.58 8.89
CA GLY A 191 4.44 -7.24 7.73
C GLY A 191 5.20 -8.51 8.06
N ILE A 192 5.54 -9.28 7.03
CA ILE A 192 6.22 -10.57 7.16
C ILE A 192 7.62 -10.45 7.79
N LEU A 193 8.32 -9.35 7.55
CA LEU A 193 9.67 -9.14 8.08
C LEU A 193 9.68 -8.93 9.59
N GLN A 194 8.61 -8.41 10.16
CA GLN A 194 8.41 -8.25 11.59
C GLN A 194 7.84 -9.52 12.22
N TYR A 195 6.98 -10.23 11.48
CA TYR A 195 6.35 -11.46 11.95
C TYR A 195 7.35 -12.59 12.17
N VAL A 196 8.26 -12.83 11.23
CA VAL A 196 9.23 -13.96 11.33
C VAL A 196 10.12 -13.88 12.58
N PRO A 197 10.73 -12.74 12.93
CA PRO A 197 11.50 -12.63 14.18
C PRO A 197 10.66 -12.72 15.44
N ALA A 198 9.37 -12.39 15.38
CA ALA A 198 8.46 -12.45 16.53
C ALA A 198 8.03 -13.89 16.89
N GLN A 199 8.24 -14.86 15.99
CA GLN A 199 7.96 -16.26 16.28
C GLN A 199 9.03 -16.83 17.22
N PRO A 200 8.63 -17.60 18.27
CA PRO A 200 9.60 -18.35 19.06
C PRO A 200 10.39 -19.27 18.14
N HIS A 201 11.69 -19.10 18.07
CA HIS A 201 12.54 -20.07 17.39
C HIS A 201 12.53 -21.36 18.18
N GLU A 202 11.73 -22.33 17.80
CA GLU A 202 11.99 -23.71 18.16
C GLU A 202 13.32 -24.10 17.50
N VAL A 203 14.40 -24.03 18.26
CA VAL A 203 15.66 -24.64 17.88
C VAL A 203 15.36 -26.15 17.87
N SER A 204 14.99 -26.68 16.69
CA SER A 204 15.03 -28.12 16.48
C SER A 204 16.48 -28.55 16.70
N GLY A 205 16.74 -29.09 17.88
CA GLY A 205 18.02 -29.71 18.17
C GLY A 205 18.38 -30.71 17.05
N PRO A 206 19.67 -30.98 16.82
CA PRO A 206 20.05 -31.91 15.76
C PRO A 206 19.31 -33.21 15.97
N LYS A 207 18.53 -33.64 14.96
CA LYS A 207 17.94 -34.98 14.94
C LYS A 207 19.09 -35.96 15.14
N SER A 208 19.07 -36.69 16.28
CA SER A 208 20.01 -37.76 16.48
C SER A 208 19.91 -38.71 15.29
N LEU A 209 21.00 -38.84 14.56
CA LEU A 209 21.13 -39.89 13.55
C LEU A 209 21.09 -41.21 14.29
N ASP A 210 20.03 -41.98 14.14
CA ASP A 210 19.95 -43.32 14.60
C ASP A 210 21.14 -44.10 14.05
N PRO A 211 21.91 -44.83 14.91
CA PRO A 211 22.98 -45.63 14.42
C PRO A 211 22.40 -46.75 13.57
N MET A 212 22.79 -46.81 12.29
CA MET A 212 22.46 -47.92 11.41
C MET A 212 22.89 -49.23 12.09
N VAL A 213 21.90 -50.02 12.46
CA VAL A 213 22.10 -51.42 12.93
C VAL A 213 22.72 -52.18 11.77
N LYS A 214 23.94 -52.63 11.99
CA LYS A 214 24.54 -53.69 11.13
C LYS A 214 23.87 -55.02 11.42
N GLY A 215 23.33 -55.61 10.41
CA GLY A 215 22.94 -57.03 10.34
C GLY A 215 23.39 -57.58 9.00
#